data_2579b47b69d23c1716bc922db4e9b17b
#
_entry.id   2579b47b69d23c1716bc922db4e9b17b
#
_cell.length_a   1.000
_cell.length_b   1.000
_cell.length_c   1.000
_cell.angle_alpha   90.00
_cell.angle_beta   90.00
_cell.angle_gamma   90.00
#
_symmetry.space_group_name_H-M   'P 1'
#
loop_
_entity.id
_entity.type
_entity.pdbx_description
1 polymer ?
#
loop_
_entity_poly.entity_id
_entity_poly.type
_entity_poly.pdbx_seq_one_letter_code
_entity_poly.pdbx_strand_id
1 'polypeptide(L)'
;MPVIFFFIALLQASPELDYQVFKTKVEPLLLEKRPGHARCVVCHSSGTAFRLQPLTPGAKTWSDEQSQKNFEMVKRFVLPGVPAKSRLLMMPLAHEAGGIAFHPGGKHWESQDDPEFKMLADWVNGRK
;
A
#
# COMPACT_ATOMS: atom_id res chain seq x y z
N MET A 1 -15.82 -37.34 -35.04
CA MET A 1 -16.53 -36.58 -33.98
C MET A 1 -15.59 -35.49 -33.48
N PRO A 2 -15.93 -34.20 -33.54
CA PRO A 2 -15.08 -33.16 -32.99
C PRO A 2 -15.18 -33.20 -31.47
N VAL A 3 -14.04 -33.32 -30.81
CA VAL A 3 -13.92 -33.17 -29.35
C VAL A 3 -13.91 -31.68 -29.04
N ILE A 4 -14.99 -31.17 -28.48
CA ILE A 4 -15.08 -29.78 -28.04
C ILE A 4 -14.40 -29.70 -26.66
N PHE A 5 -13.20 -29.12 -26.62
CA PHE A 5 -12.55 -28.77 -25.37
C PHE A 5 -13.25 -27.51 -24.79
N PHE A 6 -14.03 -27.71 -23.75
CA PHE A 6 -14.49 -26.60 -22.91
C PHE A 6 -13.31 -26.10 -22.09
N PHE A 7 -12.76 -24.96 -22.47
CA PHE A 7 -11.87 -24.20 -21.58
C PHE A 7 -12.75 -23.56 -20.49
N ILE A 8 -12.78 -24.18 -19.32
CA ILE A 8 -13.29 -23.52 -18.12
C ILE A 8 -12.25 -22.50 -17.70
N ALA A 9 -12.47 -21.24 -18.06
CA ALA A 9 -11.70 -20.14 -17.49
C ALA A 9 -12.06 -20.07 -16.00
N LEU A 10 -11.16 -20.56 -15.14
CA LEU A 10 -11.22 -20.32 -13.71
C LEU A 10 -11.05 -18.81 -13.49
N LEU A 11 -12.16 -18.11 -13.26
CA LEU A 11 -12.10 -16.75 -12.72
C LEU A 11 -11.46 -16.85 -11.34
N GLN A 12 -10.16 -16.56 -11.29
CA GLN A 12 -9.46 -16.39 -10.02
C GLN A 12 -9.96 -15.09 -9.40
N ALA A 13 -10.64 -15.17 -8.26
CA ALA A 13 -11.01 -14.01 -7.48
C ALA A 13 -9.73 -13.24 -7.07
N SER A 14 -9.79 -11.90 -7.09
CA SER A 14 -8.71 -11.06 -6.56
C SER A 14 -8.47 -11.40 -5.09
N PRO A 15 -7.20 -11.40 -4.62
CA PRO A 15 -6.91 -11.66 -3.22
C PRO A 15 -7.56 -10.60 -2.33
N GLU A 16 -8.00 -11.00 -1.15
CA GLU A 16 -8.51 -10.09 -0.13
C GLU A 16 -7.34 -9.47 0.63
N LEU A 17 -7.42 -8.16 0.86
CA LEU A 17 -6.44 -7.44 1.69
C LEU A 17 -6.73 -7.69 3.17
N ASP A 18 -5.78 -8.31 3.87
CA ASP A 18 -5.92 -8.64 5.28
C ASP A 18 -5.75 -7.40 6.16
N TYR A 19 -6.80 -7.08 6.94
CA TYR A 19 -6.78 -5.93 7.85
C TYR A 19 -5.79 -6.09 9.01
N GLN A 20 -5.59 -7.30 9.54
CA GLN A 20 -4.64 -7.51 10.62
C GLN A 20 -3.21 -7.31 10.16
N VAL A 21 -2.89 -7.74 8.95
CA VAL A 21 -1.59 -7.46 8.31
C VAL A 21 -1.44 -5.95 8.07
N PHE A 22 -2.49 -5.28 7.59
CA PHE A 22 -2.48 -3.82 7.46
C PHE A 22 -2.12 -3.16 8.79
N LYS A 23 -2.86 -3.46 9.85
CA LYS A 23 -2.69 -2.81 11.15
C LYS A 23 -1.32 -3.07 11.76
N THR A 24 -0.78 -4.28 11.62
CA THR A 24 0.46 -4.68 12.30
C THR A 24 1.73 -4.47 11.49
N LYS A 25 1.63 -4.42 10.16
CA LYS A 25 2.78 -4.31 9.27
C LYS A 25 2.75 -3.09 8.35
N VAL A 26 1.60 -2.77 7.77
CA VAL A 26 1.49 -1.64 6.82
C VAL A 26 1.34 -0.30 7.54
N GLU A 27 0.44 -0.21 8.50
CA GLU A 27 0.19 1.02 9.26
C GLU A 27 1.44 1.59 9.92
N PRO A 28 2.33 0.79 10.55
CA PRO A 28 3.58 1.29 11.09
C PRO A 28 4.47 2.00 10.08
N LEU A 29 4.50 1.56 8.81
CA LEU A 29 5.28 2.21 7.76
C LEU A 29 4.77 3.62 7.44
N LEU A 30 3.47 3.84 7.54
CA LEU A 30 2.85 5.15 7.28
C LEU A 30 3.20 6.17 8.37
N LEU A 31 3.62 5.71 9.54
CA LEU A 31 4.00 6.52 10.71
C LEU A 31 5.52 6.65 10.89
N GLU A 32 6.30 5.82 10.23
CA GLU A 32 7.74 5.74 10.43
C GLU A 32 8.46 7.00 9.95
N LYS A 33 9.29 7.57 10.82
CA LYS A 33 10.19 8.67 10.47
C LYS A 33 11.49 8.12 9.89
N ARG A 34 11.78 8.46 8.65
CA ARG A 34 13.03 8.10 7.98
C ARG A 34 13.95 9.31 7.86
N PRO A 35 15.28 9.13 7.95
CA PRO A 35 16.22 10.20 7.70
C PRO A 35 16.01 10.80 6.29
N GLY A 36 15.92 12.13 6.21
CA GLY A 36 15.76 12.84 4.94
C GLY A 36 14.35 12.77 4.30
N HIS A 37 13.38 12.09 4.94
CA HIS A 37 12.03 11.96 4.41
C HIS A 37 10.96 12.37 5.42
N ALA A 38 9.89 12.98 4.95
CA ALA A 38 8.69 13.20 5.76
C ALA A 38 7.97 11.87 6.01
N ARG A 39 7.32 11.75 7.18
CA ARG A 39 6.40 10.64 7.41
C ARG A 39 5.22 10.74 6.46
N CYS A 40 4.70 9.62 5.98
CA CYS A 40 3.54 9.60 5.08
C CYS A 40 2.37 10.40 5.65
N VAL A 41 2.05 10.21 6.93
CA VAL A 41 0.96 10.91 7.62
C VAL A 41 1.11 12.43 7.62
N VAL A 42 2.31 12.97 7.60
CA VAL A 42 2.56 14.43 7.62
C VAL A 42 1.99 15.10 6.37
N CYS A 43 2.25 14.53 5.20
CA CYS A 43 1.74 15.06 3.93
C CYS A 43 0.33 14.53 3.61
N HIS A 44 0.01 13.32 4.03
CA HIS A 44 -1.24 12.64 3.69
C HIS A 44 -2.34 12.75 4.75
N SER A 45 -2.24 13.67 5.71
CA SER A 45 -3.33 13.98 6.64
C SER A 45 -4.26 15.12 6.15
N SER A 46 -3.88 15.82 5.09
CA SER A 46 -4.69 16.89 4.48
C SER A 46 -4.24 17.17 3.04
N GLY A 47 -5.11 17.76 2.24
CA GLY A 47 -4.77 18.34 0.92
C GLY A 47 -4.48 17.36 -0.21
N THR A 48 -4.50 16.03 0.03
CA THR A 48 -4.25 15.01 -0.98
C THR A 48 -5.44 14.06 -1.14
N ALA A 49 -5.53 13.41 -2.31
CA ALA A 49 -6.57 12.39 -2.55
C ALA A 49 -6.36 11.15 -1.65
N PHE A 50 -5.11 10.73 -1.47
CA PHE A 50 -4.72 9.72 -0.47
C PHE A 50 -4.62 10.42 0.88
N ARG A 51 -5.67 10.30 1.69
CA ARG A 51 -5.79 11.01 2.97
C ARG A 51 -5.91 10.04 4.13
N LEU A 52 -4.89 10.03 4.97
CA LEU A 52 -4.88 9.33 6.24
C LEU A 52 -5.54 10.18 7.34
N GLN A 53 -6.03 9.53 8.39
CA GLN A 53 -6.52 10.23 9.57
C GLN A 53 -5.36 11.01 10.23
N PRO A 54 -5.59 12.24 10.69
CA PRO A 54 -4.59 12.93 11.49
C PRO A 54 -4.40 12.18 12.81
N LEU A 55 -3.17 12.20 13.32
CA LEU A 55 -2.92 11.70 14.68
C LEU A 55 -3.59 12.61 15.71
N THR A 56 -4.21 12.02 16.70
CA THR A 56 -4.68 12.76 17.87
C THR A 56 -3.49 13.45 18.56
N PRO A 57 -3.60 14.71 19.00
CA PRO A 57 -2.51 15.40 19.68
C PRO A 57 -1.92 14.54 20.81
N GLY A 58 -0.60 14.34 20.78
CA GLY A 58 0.14 13.51 21.73
C GLY A 58 0.13 12.01 21.45
N ALA A 59 -0.70 11.53 20.52
CA ALA A 59 -0.70 10.12 20.14
C ALA A 59 0.43 9.81 19.14
N LYS A 60 1.03 8.63 19.29
CA LYS A 60 2.04 8.10 18.38
C LYS A 60 1.46 7.15 17.32
N THR A 61 0.27 6.65 17.58
CA THR A 61 -0.45 5.70 16.73
C THR A 61 -1.90 6.10 16.60
N TRP A 62 -2.60 5.53 15.63
CA TRP A 62 -4.03 5.72 15.45
C TRP A 62 -4.85 4.82 16.38
N SER A 63 -6.04 5.29 16.75
CA SER A 63 -7.06 4.46 17.39
C SER A 63 -7.56 3.38 16.42
N ASP A 64 -8.28 2.37 16.94
CA ASP A 64 -8.85 1.32 16.09
C ASP A 64 -9.83 1.88 15.06
N GLU A 65 -10.64 2.85 15.43
CA GLU A 65 -11.56 3.52 14.49
C GLU A 65 -10.80 4.27 13.38
N GLN A 66 -9.74 4.99 13.74
CA GLN A 66 -8.89 5.68 12.77
C GLN A 66 -8.17 4.68 11.85
N SER A 67 -7.68 3.57 12.38
CA SER A 67 -7.03 2.50 11.60
C SER A 67 -8.00 1.88 10.59
N GLN A 68 -9.25 1.64 10.96
CA GLN A 68 -10.28 1.16 10.04
C GLN A 68 -10.51 2.16 8.89
N LYS A 69 -10.64 3.44 9.20
CA LYS A 69 -10.79 4.50 8.19
C LYS A 69 -9.57 4.58 7.27
N ASN A 70 -8.37 4.45 7.81
CA ASN A 70 -7.13 4.42 7.04
C ASN A 70 -7.08 3.19 6.12
N PHE A 71 -7.47 2.03 6.60
CA PHE A 71 -7.55 0.82 5.80
C PHE A 71 -8.48 0.99 4.59
N GLU A 72 -9.69 1.52 4.81
CA GLU A 72 -10.63 1.81 3.72
C GLU A 72 -10.07 2.83 2.71
N MET A 73 -9.31 3.81 3.17
CA MET A 73 -8.64 4.78 2.30
C MET A 73 -7.52 4.11 1.50
N VAL A 74 -6.66 3.35 2.15
CA VAL A 74 -5.51 2.67 1.52
C VAL A 74 -5.96 1.70 0.43
N LYS A 75 -7.06 0.98 0.64
CA LYS A 75 -7.63 0.07 -0.36
C LYS A 75 -7.92 0.75 -1.71
N ARG A 76 -8.22 2.04 -1.72
CA ARG A 76 -8.47 2.80 -2.96
C ARG A 76 -7.22 3.00 -3.81
N PHE A 77 -6.04 2.82 -3.23
CA PHE A 77 -4.74 3.02 -3.87
C PHE A 77 -3.99 1.71 -4.08
N VAL A 78 -4.68 0.60 -3.90
CA VAL A 78 -4.17 -0.76 -4.09
C VAL A 78 -5.05 -1.49 -5.08
N LEU A 79 -4.42 -2.13 -6.06
CA LEU A 79 -5.08 -3.11 -6.92
C LEU A 79 -4.71 -4.51 -6.39
N PRO A 80 -5.62 -5.20 -5.69
CA PRO A 80 -5.32 -6.50 -5.10
C PRO A 80 -4.78 -7.51 -6.13
N GLY A 81 -3.67 -8.15 -5.79
CA GLY A 81 -2.98 -9.08 -6.68
C GLY A 81 -2.05 -8.43 -7.71
N VAL A 82 -1.99 -7.10 -7.78
CA VAL A 82 -1.18 -6.40 -8.80
C VAL A 82 -0.35 -5.28 -8.15
N PRO A 83 0.75 -5.61 -7.47
CA PRO A 83 1.62 -4.60 -6.85
C PRO A 83 2.10 -3.52 -7.81
N ALA A 84 2.47 -3.90 -9.04
CA ALA A 84 2.98 -2.98 -10.07
C ALA A 84 1.94 -1.94 -10.56
N LYS A 85 0.67 -2.10 -10.23
CA LYS A 85 -0.40 -1.13 -10.51
C LYS A 85 -0.99 -0.52 -9.24
N SER A 86 -0.44 -0.83 -8.09
CA SER A 86 -0.87 -0.30 -6.80
C SER A 86 -0.14 1.00 -6.52
N ARG A 87 -0.85 2.12 -6.53
CA ARG A 87 -0.26 3.45 -6.35
C ARG A 87 0.39 3.60 -4.98
N LEU A 88 -0.11 2.91 -3.96
CA LEU A 88 0.52 2.88 -2.64
C LEU A 88 1.99 2.47 -2.71
N LEU A 89 2.35 1.53 -3.59
CA LEU A 89 3.72 1.04 -3.78
C LEU A 89 4.50 1.88 -4.80
N MET A 90 3.85 2.22 -5.91
CA MET A 90 4.54 2.84 -7.05
C MET A 90 4.86 4.32 -6.82
N MET A 91 4.07 5.05 -6.02
CA MET A 91 4.31 6.47 -5.75
C MET A 91 5.61 6.70 -4.95
N PRO A 92 5.87 5.97 -3.83
CA PRO A 92 7.08 6.16 -3.06
C PRO A 92 8.31 5.40 -3.58
N LEU A 93 8.16 4.57 -4.61
CA LEU A 93 9.27 3.82 -5.21
C LEU A 93 10.12 4.72 -6.11
N ALA A 94 11.44 4.53 -6.09
CA ALA A 94 12.35 5.22 -7.00
C ALA A 94 11.93 5.00 -8.46
N HIS A 95 12.00 6.07 -9.26
CA HIS A 95 11.60 6.01 -10.67
C HIS A 95 12.42 4.97 -11.46
N GLU A 96 13.71 4.88 -11.18
CA GLU A 96 14.64 3.94 -11.81
C GLU A 96 14.33 2.47 -11.47
N ALA A 97 13.59 2.24 -10.36
CA ALA A 97 13.11 0.92 -9.96
C ALA A 97 11.70 0.60 -10.49
N GLY A 98 11.11 1.47 -11.29
CA GLY A 98 9.78 1.32 -11.86
C GLY A 98 8.70 2.18 -11.19
N GLY A 99 9.07 3.05 -10.25
CA GLY A 99 8.14 3.96 -9.57
C GLY A 99 7.69 5.13 -10.45
N ILE A 100 6.78 5.92 -9.92
CA ILE A 100 6.29 7.14 -10.59
C ILE A 100 7.37 8.22 -10.56
N ALA A 101 7.54 8.94 -11.67
CA ALA A 101 8.62 9.90 -11.87
C ALA A 101 8.64 11.06 -10.86
N PHE A 102 7.49 11.43 -10.30
CA PHE A 102 7.39 12.56 -9.38
C PHE A 102 6.48 12.27 -8.19
N HIS A 103 7.08 12.33 -7.01
CA HIS A 103 6.38 12.26 -5.73
C HIS A 103 6.96 13.33 -4.79
N PRO A 104 6.20 14.37 -4.40
CA PRO A 104 6.73 15.50 -3.63
C PRO A 104 7.36 15.14 -2.29
N GLY A 105 6.88 14.07 -1.64
CA GLY A 105 7.45 13.53 -0.40
C GLY A 105 8.75 12.77 -0.58
N GLY A 106 9.22 12.62 -1.82
CA GLY A 106 10.41 11.86 -2.18
C GLY A 106 10.18 10.36 -2.31
N LYS A 107 11.24 9.66 -2.64
CA LYS A 107 11.24 8.19 -2.71
C LYS A 107 11.52 7.61 -1.32
N HIS A 108 10.81 6.56 -0.95
CA HIS A 108 11.03 5.81 0.28
C HIS A 108 11.83 4.52 0.04
N TRP A 109 11.75 3.96 -1.16
CA TRP A 109 12.46 2.74 -1.55
C TRP A 109 13.26 2.97 -2.81
N GLU A 110 14.54 2.62 -2.76
CA GLU A 110 15.46 2.70 -3.90
C GLU A 110 15.25 1.53 -4.88
N SER A 111 14.72 0.42 -4.39
CA SER A 111 14.60 -0.83 -5.13
C SER A 111 13.36 -1.61 -4.68
N GLN A 112 12.83 -2.43 -5.59
CA GLN A 112 11.79 -3.41 -5.25
C GLN A 112 12.31 -4.55 -4.36
N ASP A 113 13.62 -4.65 -4.17
CA ASP A 113 14.24 -5.60 -3.25
C ASP A 113 14.26 -5.12 -1.80
N ASP A 114 13.87 -3.88 -1.54
CA ASP A 114 13.71 -3.37 -0.17
C ASP A 114 12.72 -4.26 0.60
N PRO A 115 13.08 -4.70 1.83
CA PRO A 115 12.22 -5.58 2.63
C PRO A 115 10.82 -5.05 2.90
N GLU A 116 10.69 -3.73 3.09
CA GLU A 116 9.37 -3.11 3.30
C GLU A 116 8.54 -3.09 2.02
N PHE A 117 9.17 -2.80 0.88
CA PHE A 117 8.49 -2.89 -0.41
C PHE A 117 7.99 -4.32 -0.66
N LYS A 118 8.83 -5.32 -0.41
CA LYS A 118 8.44 -6.74 -0.53
C LYS A 118 7.29 -7.11 0.40
N MET A 119 7.33 -6.65 1.63
CA MET A 119 6.25 -6.90 2.60
C MET A 119 4.93 -6.29 2.11
N LEU A 120 4.95 -5.05 1.59
CA LEU A 120 3.76 -4.42 1.00
C LEU A 120 3.27 -5.17 -0.23
N ALA A 121 4.18 -5.59 -1.11
CA ALA A 121 3.83 -6.37 -2.30
C ALA A 121 3.21 -7.72 -1.92
N ASP A 122 3.72 -8.38 -0.89
CA ASP A 122 3.15 -9.62 -0.38
C ASP A 122 1.73 -9.39 0.17
N TRP A 123 1.53 -8.32 0.94
CA TRP A 123 0.19 -7.96 1.43
C TRP A 123 -0.78 -7.69 0.28
N VAL A 124 -0.37 -6.95 -0.75
CA VAL A 124 -1.19 -6.69 -1.95
C VAL A 124 -1.54 -8.00 -2.67
N ASN A 125 -0.64 -8.98 -2.65
CA ASN A 125 -0.87 -10.32 -3.20
C ASN A 125 -1.67 -11.27 -2.27
N GLY A 126 -2.15 -10.78 -1.13
CA GLY A 126 -2.91 -11.58 -0.15
C GLY A 126 -2.07 -12.54 0.68
N ARG A 127 -0.75 -12.34 0.72
CA ARG A 127 0.15 -13.11 1.58
C ARG A 127 0.23 -12.49 2.97
N LYS A 128 0.52 -13.31 3.98
CA LYS A 128 0.62 -12.91 5.39
C LYS A 128 2.06 -12.86 5.88
#